data_b754a041983b67e62c61ba20fc92a158
#
_entry.id   b754a041983b67e62c61ba20fc92a158
#
_cell.length_a   1.000
_cell.length_b   1.000
_cell.length_c   1.000
_cell.angle_alpha   90.00
_cell.angle_beta   90.00
_cell.angle_gamma   90.00
#
_symmetry.space_group_name_H-M   'P 1'
#
loop_
_entity.id
_entity.type
_entity.pdbx_description
1 polymer ?
#
loop_
_entity_poly.entity_id
_entity_poly.type
_entity_poly.pdbx_seq_one_letter_code
_entity_poly.pdbx_strand_id
1 'polypeptide(L)'
;LDVRALLACCGGDALPEQRILSHDALEGAYLHGGFLGDVELTDTFPAAPLAWGARAHRWIRGDWQNAPWIFSRRARALHPIDRFRLADNLRRSLVAPATWISIFLGCVLRWPGLRLAAYAALLALAQGLIRALGQPIVHPADTRVRYHSDVLHGLASAVAQTVLRLILLPWETILNASAIVTALWRMAVSHRNLLPVSYTHLRAHETAANL
;
A
#
# COMPACT_ATOMS: atom_id res chain seq x y z
N LEU A 1 23.87 -1.32 -6.78
CA LEU A 1 23.15 -2.36 -7.52
C LEU A 1 24.11 -3.06 -8.48
N ASP A 2 24.25 -4.38 -8.40
CA ASP A 2 25.06 -5.14 -9.36
C ASP A 2 24.22 -5.40 -10.64
N VAL A 3 24.56 -4.69 -11.72
CA VAL A 3 23.85 -4.78 -13.00
C VAL A 3 23.94 -6.18 -13.61
N ARG A 4 25.06 -6.90 -13.38
CA ARG A 4 25.22 -8.28 -13.89
C ARG A 4 24.28 -9.25 -13.18
N ALA A 5 24.17 -9.11 -11.84
CA ALA A 5 23.21 -9.90 -11.05
C ALA A 5 21.78 -9.58 -11.46
N LEU A 6 21.44 -8.29 -11.67
CA LEU A 6 20.13 -7.88 -12.16
C LEU A 6 19.79 -8.53 -13.50
N LEU A 7 20.69 -8.47 -14.48
CA LEU A 7 20.49 -9.06 -15.80
C LEU A 7 20.39 -10.59 -15.74
N ALA A 8 21.16 -11.23 -14.87
CA ALA A 8 21.12 -12.69 -14.70
C ALA A 8 19.82 -13.18 -14.04
N CYS A 9 19.33 -12.45 -13.04
CA CYS A 9 18.13 -12.84 -12.29
C CYS A 9 16.81 -12.34 -12.89
N CYS A 10 16.80 -11.15 -13.46
CA CYS A 10 15.61 -10.45 -13.95
C CYS A 10 15.57 -10.32 -15.47
N GLY A 11 16.58 -10.80 -16.18
CA GLY A 11 16.64 -10.78 -17.65
C GLY A 11 15.68 -11.80 -18.29
N GLY A 12 15.42 -11.61 -19.59
CA GLY A 12 14.52 -12.47 -20.35
C GLY A 12 13.05 -12.30 -19.94
N ASP A 13 12.35 -13.44 -19.75
CA ASP A 13 10.90 -13.46 -19.44
C ASP A 13 10.56 -13.22 -17.97
N ALA A 14 11.56 -13.06 -17.07
CA ALA A 14 11.33 -12.89 -15.65
C ALA A 14 10.56 -11.58 -15.38
N LEU A 15 10.99 -10.47 -15.99
CA LEU A 15 10.34 -9.18 -15.92
C LEU A 15 10.00 -8.71 -17.36
N PRO A 16 8.75 -8.84 -17.80
CA PRO A 16 8.38 -8.45 -19.16
C PRO A 16 8.50 -6.94 -19.34
N GLU A 17 9.20 -6.54 -20.42
CA GLU A 17 9.38 -5.14 -20.77
C GLU A 17 8.04 -4.41 -20.94
N GLN A 18 7.98 -3.15 -20.46
CA GLN A 18 6.85 -2.22 -20.65
C GLN A 18 5.48 -2.70 -20.15
N ARG A 19 5.42 -3.70 -19.25
CA ARG A 19 4.14 -4.24 -18.76
C ARG A 19 3.87 -4.01 -17.28
N ILE A 20 4.89 -3.63 -16.50
CA ILE A 20 4.82 -3.54 -15.04
C ILE A 20 5.17 -2.11 -14.61
N LEU A 21 4.27 -1.48 -13.84
CA LEU A 21 4.46 -0.13 -13.29
C LEU A 21 5.35 -0.10 -12.06
N SER A 22 5.25 -1.13 -11.22
CA SER A 22 6.00 -1.25 -9.96
C SER A 22 6.72 -2.60 -9.99
N HIS A 23 7.99 -2.56 -10.39
CA HIS A 23 8.84 -3.74 -10.47
C HIS A 23 9.67 -3.94 -9.19
N ASP A 24 9.76 -2.91 -8.32
CA ASP A 24 10.63 -2.90 -7.14
C ASP A 24 10.45 -4.14 -6.25
N ALA A 25 9.19 -4.55 -6.01
CA ALA A 25 8.87 -5.71 -5.19
C ALA A 25 9.31 -7.04 -5.85
N LEU A 26 9.23 -7.12 -7.17
CA LEU A 26 9.67 -8.30 -7.94
C LEU A 26 11.19 -8.34 -8.03
N GLU A 27 11.84 -7.22 -8.31
CA GLU A 27 13.31 -7.13 -8.31
C GLU A 27 13.89 -7.54 -6.95
N GLY A 28 13.31 -6.99 -5.86
CA GLY A 28 13.72 -7.37 -4.51
C GLY A 28 13.55 -8.85 -4.21
N ALA A 29 12.49 -9.49 -4.74
CA ALA A 29 12.24 -10.92 -4.59
C ALA A 29 13.22 -11.77 -5.40
N TYR A 30 13.51 -11.40 -6.64
CA TYR A 30 14.46 -12.13 -7.50
C TYR A 30 15.92 -11.94 -7.07
N LEU A 31 16.29 -10.74 -6.61
CA LEU A 31 17.66 -10.41 -6.21
C LEU A 31 17.97 -10.75 -4.74
N HIS A 32 16.97 -11.20 -3.98
CA HIS A 32 17.12 -11.43 -2.54
C HIS A 32 17.73 -10.23 -1.81
N GLY A 33 17.11 -9.05 -1.99
CA GLY A 33 17.58 -7.78 -1.45
C GLY A 33 17.88 -7.84 0.04
N GLY A 34 19.07 -7.36 0.43
CA GLY A 34 19.49 -7.26 1.81
C GLY A 34 19.17 -5.89 2.42
N PHE A 35 19.04 -5.85 3.74
CA PHE A 35 18.83 -4.62 4.50
C PHE A 35 20.18 -4.04 4.97
N LEU A 36 20.42 -2.76 4.66
CA LEU A 36 21.57 -1.99 5.15
C LEU A 36 21.08 -1.10 6.31
N GLY A 37 21.29 -1.55 7.54
CA GLY A 37 20.78 -0.86 8.73
C GLY A 37 21.58 0.37 9.16
N ASP A 38 22.76 0.58 8.59
CA ASP A 38 23.70 1.68 8.86
C ASP A 38 23.59 2.83 7.85
N VAL A 39 22.73 2.70 6.83
CA VAL A 39 22.51 3.72 5.81
C VAL A 39 21.12 4.31 5.96
N GLU A 40 21.06 5.62 6.23
CA GLU A 40 19.81 6.38 6.31
C GLU A 40 19.63 7.22 5.04
N LEU A 41 18.49 7.06 4.38
CA LEU A 41 18.11 7.84 3.20
C LEU A 41 16.85 8.63 3.53
N THR A 42 16.89 9.93 3.27
CA THR A 42 15.74 10.84 3.43
C THR A 42 15.07 11.06 2.07
N ASP A 43 13.75 10.90 2.01
CA ASP A 43 12.95 11.21 0.82
C ASP A 43 11.81 12.16 1.19
N THR A 44 11.34 12.93 0.22
CA THR A 44 10.23 13.88 0.40
C THR A 44 8.89 13.16 0.23
N PHE A 45 7.93 13.50 1.09
CA PHE A 45 6.58 12.99 1.00
C PHE A 45 5.67 14.00 0.28
N PRO A 46 4.72 13.56 -0.58
CA PRO A 46 3.77 14.45 -1.22
C PRO A 46 2.94 15.21 -0.18
N ALA A 47 3.08 16.54 -0.14
CA ALA A 47 2.36 17.40 0.81
C ALA A 47 0.87 17.59 0.43
N ALA A 48 0.53 17.45 -0.87
CA ALA A 48 -0.83 17.64 -1.34
C ALA A 48 -1.60 16.30 -1.40
N PRO A 49 -2.85 16.26 -0.87
CA PRO A 49 -3.67 15.02 -0.88
C PRO A 49 -3.90 14.46 -2.28
N LEU A 50 -4.08 15.30 -3.29
CA LEU A 50 -4.26 14.86 -4.68
C LEU A 50 -3.00 14.23 -5.27
N ALA A 51 -1.82 14.78 -4.96
CA ALA A 51 -0.54 14.20 -5.39
C ALA A 51 -0.31 12.84 -4.72
N TRP A 52 -0.63 12.73 -3.42
CA TRP A 52 -0.60 11.45 -2.72
C TRP A 52 -1.57 10.43 -3.33
N GLY A 53 -2.80 10.85 -3.64
CA GLY A 53 -3.80 10.00 -4.28
C GLY A 53 -3.34 9.48 -5.66
N ALA A 54 -2.76 10.34 -6.48
CA ALA A 54 -2.22 9.95 -7.78
C ALA A 54 -1.06 8.93 -7.64
N ARG A 55 -0.18 9.12 -6.64
CA ARG A 55 0.90 8.19 -6.30
C ARG A 55 0.35 6.85 -5.82
N ALA A 56 -0.61 6.86 -4.89
CA ALA A 56 -1.25 5.66 -4.37
C ALA A 56 -1.98 4.88 -5.47
N HIS A 57 -2.74 5.55 -6.33
CA HIS A 57 -3.41 4.95 -7.47
C HIS A 57 -2.43 4.24 -8.43
N ARG A 58 -1.28 4.86 -8.70
CA ARG A 58 -0.22 4.25 -9.51
C ARG A 58 0.35 3.00 -8.85
N TRP A 59 0.65 3.05 -7.55
CA TRP A 59 1.19 1.91 -6.81
C TRP A 59 0.21 0.74 -6.77
N ILE A 60 -1.06 0.99 -6.44
CA ILE A 60 -2.09 -0.05 -6.44
C ILE A 60 -2.20 -0.71 -7.81
N ARG A 61 -2.17 0.06 -8.90
CA ARG A 61 -2.16 -0.52 -10.25
C ARG A 61 -0.95 -1.40 -10.49
N GLY A 62 0.24 -0.96 -10.07
CA GLY A 62 1.47 -1.75 -10.16
C GLY A 62 1.37 -3.06 -9.37
N ASP A 63 0.86 -3.01 -8.15
CA ASP A 63 0.65 -4.21 -7.33
C ASP A 63 -0.28 -5.21 -8.01
N TRP A 64 -1.38 -4.75 -8.61
CA TRP A 64 -2.31 -5.63 -9.34
C TRP A 64 -1.71 -6.18 -10.63
N GLN A 65 -0.81 -5.46 -11.28
CA GLN A 65 -0.06 -5.98 -12.43
C GLN A 65 0.89 -7.12 -12.04
N ASN A 66 1.28 -7.19 -10.77
CA ASN A 66 2.11 -8.28 -10.23
C ASN A 66 1.29 -9.55 -9.88
N ALA A 67 -0.04 -9.53 -10.00
CA ALA A 67 -0.89 -10.69 -9.71
C ALA A 67 -0.48 -12.00 -10.43
N PRO A 68 0.00 -12.01 -11.68
CA PRO A 68 0.49 -13.23 -12.33
C PRO A 68 1.62 -13.95 -11.57
N TRP A 69 2.45 -13.22 -10.83
CA TRP A 69 3.52 -13.82 -9.99
C TRP A 69 3.00 -14.45 -8.70
N ILE A 70 1.73 -14.24 -8.37
CA ILE A 70 1.07 -14.88 -7.22
C ILE A 70 0.34 -16.14 -7.67
N PHE A 71 -0.41 -16.07 -8.78
CA PHE A 71 -1.43 -17.05 -9.16
C PHE A 71 -1.08 -17.92 -10.37
N SER A 72 -0.04 -17.58 -11.15
CA SER A 72 0.33 -18.34 -12.36
C SER A 72 1.57 -19.23 -12.16
N ARG A 73 2.01 -19.86 -13.26
CA ARG A 73 3.26 -20.65 -13.27
C ARG A 73 4.50 -19.80 -12.92
N ARG A 74 4.49 -18.51 -13.17
CA ARG A 74 5.55 -17.56 -12.78
C ARG A 74 5.75 -17.54 -11.27
N ALA A 75 4.71 -17.83 -10.50
CA ALA A 75 4.76 -17.94 -9.05
C ALA A 75 5.78 -18.98 -8.54
N ARG A 76 6.13 -19.99 -9.35
CA ARG A 76 7.09 -21.05 -8.97
C ARG A 76 8.53 -20.54 -8.88
N ALA A 77 8.84 -19.44 -9.52
CA ALA A 77 10.17 -18.83 -9.49
C ALA A 77 10.41 -18.01 -8.20
N LEU A 78 9.36 -17.69 -7.44
CA LEU A 78 9.45 -16.87 -6.24
C LEU A 78 9.36 -17.71 -4.97
N HIS A 79 10.11 -17.30 -3.95
CA HIS A 79 9.99 -17.88 -2.61
C HIS A 79 8.58 -17.66 -2.03
N PRO A 80 8.02 -18.59 -1.24
CA PRO A 80 6.67 -18.43 -0.66
C PRO A 80 6.44 -17.15 0.10
N ILE A 81 7.44 -16.63 0.81
CA ILE A 81 7.34 -15.37 1.56
C ILE A 81 7.18 -14.15 0.62
N ASP A 82 7.83 -14.15 -0.53
CA ASP A 82 7.71 -13.05 -1.49
C ASP A 82 6.35 -13.09 -2.19
N ARG A 83 5.84 -14.28 -2.50
CA ARG A 83 4.46 -14.46 -2.97
C ARG A 83 3.45 -13.96 -1.94
N PHE A 84 3.68 -14.25 -0.66
CA PHE A 84 2.83 -13.74 0.43
C PHE A 84 2.87 -12.21 0.49
N ARG A 85 4.05 -11.59 0.39
CA ARG A 85 4.21 -10.13 0.36
C ARG A 85 3.44 -9.48 -0.78
N LEU A 86 3.55 -10.05 -1.99
CA LEU A 86 2.78 -9.57 -3.15
C LEU A 86 1.28 -9.71 -2.92
N ALA A 87 0.82 -10.86 -2.41
CA ALA A 87 -0.59 -11.06 -2.07
C ALA A 87 -1.10 -10.10 -0.99
N ASP A 88 -0.26 -9.80 0.02
CA ASP A 88 -0.59 -8.83 1.07
C ASP A 88 -0.76 -7.41 0.52
N ASN A 89 0.02 -7.01 -0.49
CA ASN A 89 -0.18 -5.73 -1.17
C ASN A 89 -1.57 -5.66 -1.84
N LEU A 90 -1.99 -6.73 -2.54
CA LEU A 90 -3.35 -6.79 -3.10
C LEU A 90 -4.41 -6.73 -2.01
N ARG A 91 -4.24 -7.50 -0.94
CA ARG A 91 -5.16 -7.49 0.22
C ARG A 91 -5.31 -6.09 0.81
N ARG A 92 -4.19 -5.36 1.00
CA ARG A 92 -4.21 -3.99 1.56
C ARG A 92 -5.03 -3.03 0.71
N SER A 93 -4.95 -3.12 -0.60
CA SER A 93 -5.74 -2.26 -1.50
C SER A 93 -7.23 -2.57 -1.47
N LEU A 94 -7.63 -3.78 -1.05
CA LEU A 94 -9.03 -4.20 -0.91
C LEU A 94 -9.66 -3.81 0.43
N VAL A 95 -8.89 -3.43 1.44
CA VAL A 95 -9.42 -3.14 2.80
C VAL A 95 -10.44 -2.02 2.77
N ALA A 96 -10.13 -0.87 2.17
CA ALA A 96 -11.05 0.27 2.14
C ALA A 96 -12.35 -0.05 1.36
N PRO A 97 -12.31 -0.60 0.13
CA PRO A 97 -13.53 -1.03 -0.57
C PRO A 97 -14.35 -2.07 0.20
N ALA A 98 -13.70 -3.10 0.75
CA ALA A 98 -14.40 -4.14 1.52
C ALA A 98 -15.06 -3.58 2.78
N THR A 99 -14.38 -2.69 3.50
CA THR A 99 -14.92 -2.01 4.67
C THR A 99 -16.16 -1.19 4.31
N TRP A 100 -16.07 -0.36 3.29
CA TRP A 100 -17.19 0.48 2.84
C TRP A 100 -18.38 -0.35 2.38
N ILE A 101 -18.14 -1.38 1.55
CA ILE A 101 -19.18 -2.29 1.09
C ILE A 101 -19.82 -3.03 2.27
N SER A 102 -19.03 -3.51 3.24
CA SER A 102 -19.55 -4.23 4.42
C SER A 102 -20.44 -3.33 5.28
N ILE A 103 -20.05 -2.06 5.48
CA ILE A 103 -20.86 -1.07 6.21
C ILE A 103 -22.17 -0.83 5.46
N PHE A 104 -22.11 -0.54 4.16
CA PHE A 104 -23.27 -0.25 3.34
C PHE A 104 -24.25 -1.43 3.32
N LEU A 105 -23.77 -2.63 2.99
CA LEU A 105 -24.62 -3.82 2.95
C LEU A 105 -25.15 -4.22 4.33
N GLY A 106 -24.34 -4.06 5.39
CA GLY A 106 -24.76 -4.32 6.76
C GLY A 106 -25.89 -3.39 7.21
N CYS A 107 -25.89 -2.13 6.76
CA CYS A 107 -26.97 -1.17 7.02
C CYS A 107 -28.23 -1.48 6.21
N VAL A 108 -28.08 -1.76 4.90
CA VAL A 108 -29.20 -1.97 3.98
C VAL A 108 -29.88 -3.31 4.21
N LEU A 109 -29.11 -4.39 4.25
CA LEU A 109 -29.65 -5.75 4.35
C LEU A 109 -29.93 -6.19 5.78
N ARG A 110 -29.49 -5.42 6.78
CA ARG A 110 -29.60 -5.75 8.21
C ARG A 110 -29.09 -7.16 8.57
N TRP A 111 -28.19 -7.69 7.75
CA TRP A 111 -27.65 -9.05 7.92
C TRP A 111 -26.56 -9.06 9.03
N PRO A 112 -26.74 -9.88 10.10
CA PRO A 112 -25.80 -9.87 11.24
C PRO A 112 -24.35 -10.15 10.86
N GLY A 113 -24.12 -11.07 9.93
CA GLY A 113 -22.76 -11.41 9.47
C GLY A 113 -22.04 -10.25 8.79
N LEU A 114 -22.74 -9.43 8.00
CA LEU A 114 -22.16 -8.25 7.36
C LEU A 114 -21.86 -7.14 8.37
N ARG A 115 -22.67 -6.99 9.40
CA ARG A 115 -22.39 -6.05 10.50
C ARG A 115 -21.13 -6.48 11.26
N LEU A 116 -20.97 -7.77 11.54
CA LEU A 116 -19.78 -8.31 12.17
C LEU A 116 -18.53 -8.06 11.29
N ALA A 117 -18.62 -8.29 9.98
CA ALA A 117 -17.55 -8.00 9.04
C ALA A 117 -17.20 -6.50 9.02
N ALA A 118 -18.19 -5.61 9.07
CA ALA A 118 -17.96 -4.17 9.16
C ALA A 118 -17.26 -3.78 10.46
N TYR A 119 -17.66 -4.33 11.61
CA TYR A 119 -16.98 -4.10 12.88
C TYR A 119 -15.53 -4.60 12.86
N ALA A 120 -15.28 -5.79 12.32
CA ALA A 120 -13.93 -6.33 12.18
C ALA A 120 -13.05 -5.44 11.30
N ALA A 121 -13.59 -4.91 10.19
CA ALA A 121 -12.89 -4.00 9.31
C ALA A 121 -12.61 -2.63 9.96
N LEU A 122 -13.56 -2.10 10.74
CA LEU A 122 -13.35 -0.87 11.53
C LEU A 122 -12.28 -1.06 12.60
N LEU A 123 -12.25 -2.21 13.27
CA LEU A 123 -11.16 -2.56 14.21
C LEU A 123 -9.81 -2.65 13.51
N ALA A 124 -9.77 -3.18 12.30
CA ALA A 124 -8.53 -3.20 11.50
C ALA A 124 -8.03 -1.79 11.15
N LEU A 125 -8.92 -0.84 10.88
CA LEU A 125 -8.55 0.56 10.68
C LEU A 125 -8.05 1.23 11.97
N ALA A 126 -8.57 0.81 13.12
CA ALA A 126 -8.19 1.31 14.43
C ALA A 126 -6.90 0.67 15.03
N GLN A 127 -6.20 -0.18 14.29
CA GLN A 127 -4.99 -0.88 14.79
C GLN A 127 -3.93 0.07 15.36
N GLY A 128 -3.73 1.24 14.76
CA GLY A 128 -2.81 2.26 15.27
C GLY A 128 -3.20 2.74 16.67
N LEU A 129 -4.47 2.95 16.88
CA LEU A 129 -5.03 3.34 18.18
C LEU A 129 -4.89 2.22 19.21
N ILE A 130 -5.18 0.98 18.82
CA ILE A 130 -5.05 -0.20 19.71
C ILE A 130 -3.60 -0.37 20.16
N ARG A 131 -2.63 -0.21 19.25
CA ARG A 131 -1.20 -0.26 19.59
C ARG A 131 -0.79 0.87 20.54
N ALA A 132 -1.27 2.09 20.27
CA ALA A 132 -0.98 3.24 21.12
C ALA A 132 -1.53 3.07 22.54
N LEU A 133 -2.71 2.47 22.68
CA LEU A 133 -3.30 2.14 24.00
C LEU A 133 -2.54 1.02 24.73
N GLY A 134 -1.87 0.12 24.01
CA GLY A 134 -1.05 -0.96 24.60
C GLY A 134 0.33 -0.51 25.07
N GLN A 135 0.86 0.61 24.57
CA GLN A 135 2.19 1.10 24.93
C GLN A 135 2.39 1.45 26.43
N PRO A 136 1.40 2.00 27.16
CA PRO A 136 1.57 2.31 28.59
C PRO A 136 1.88 1.11 29.50
N ILE A 137 1.70 -0.12 29.00
CA ILE A 137 1.87 -1.36 29.80
C ILE A 137 3.35 -1.74 29.92
N VAL A 138 4.20 -1.29 28.99
CA VAL A 138 5.64 -1.64 28.96
C VAL A 138 6.48 -0.40 29.26
N HIS A 139 7.04 -0.32 30.46
CA HIS A 139 7.87 0.81 30.92
C HIS A 139 9.35 0.50 30.78
N PRO A 140 10.15 1.29 30.03
CA PRO A 140 11.61 1.30 30.22
C PRO A 140 11.94 2.07 31.48
N ALA A 141 12.82 1.51 32.32
CA ALA A 141 13.07 1.97 33.68
C ALA A 141 13.64 3.41 33.83
N ASP A 142 14.23 3.99 32.78
CA ASP A 142 15.10 5.17 32.92
C ASP A 142 14.53 6.51 32.42
N THR A 143 13.28 6.61 31.92
CA THR A 143 12.80 7.84 31.25
C THR A 143 11.35 8.22 31.53
N ARG A 144 10.89 8.09 32.78
CA ARG A 144 9.46 8.21 33.15
C ARG A 144 8.77 9.50 32.68
N VAL A 145 9.39 10.67 32.81
CA VAL A 145 8.70 11.95 32.50
C VAL A 145 8.54 12.16 30.98
N ARG A 146 9.59 11.90 30.18
CA ARG A 146 9.51 11.96 28.73
C ARG A 146 8.59 10.90 28.15
N TYR A 147 8.65 9.69 28.70
CA TYR A 147 7.83 8.57 28.25
C TYR A 147 6.33 8.90 28.31
N HIS A 148 5.83 9.45 29.40
CA HIS A 148 4.40 9.78 29.52
C HIS A 148 3.97 10.88 28.52
N SER A 149 4.81 11.90 28.30
CA SER A 149 4.56 12.93 27.30
C SER A 149 4.49 12.32 25.89
N ASP A 150 5.45 11.49 25.52
CA ASP A 150 5.55 10.87 24.19
C ASP A 150 4.39 9.89 23.96
N VAL A 151 3.98 9.14 24.98
CA VAL A 151 2.80 8.25 24.91
C VAL A 151 1.51 9.04 24.69
N LEU A 152 1.31 10.15 25.41
CA LEU A 152 0.11 10.98 25.23
C LEU A 152 0.07 11.63 23.85
N HIS A 153 1.19 12.17 23.35
CA HIS A 153 1.27 12.71 21.99
C HIS A 153 1.05 11.61 20.94
N GLY A 154 1.62 10.42 21.15
CA GLY A 154 1.41 9.24 20.30
C GLY A 154 -0.06 8.81 20.27
N LEU A 155 -0.74 8.80 21.42
CA LEU A 155 -2.16 8.48 21.51
C LEU A 155 -3.03 9.52 20.79
N ALA A 156 -2.79 10.80 21.01
CA ALA A 156 -3.51 11.89 20.33
C ALA A 156 -3.33 11.79 18.81
N SER A 157 -2.12 11.54 18.34
CA SER A 157 -1.81 11.31 16.92
C SER A 157 -2.54 10.08 16.37
N ALA A 158 -2.58 8.96 17.12
CA ALA A 158 -3.27 7.74 16.71
C ALA A 158 -4.79 7.94 16.61
N VAL A 159 -5.39 8.70 17.52
CA VAL A 159 -6.80 9.09 17.46
C VAL A 159 -7.06 9.94 16.22
N ALA A 160 -6.27 11.00 16.02
CA ALA A 160 -6.41 11.88 14.87
C ALA A 160 -6.27 11.12 13.54
N GLN A 161 -5.28 10.22 13.43
CA GLN A 161 -5.09 9.38 12.25
C GLN A 161 -6.28 8.43 12.03
N THR A 162 -6.84 7.83 13.08
CA THR A 162 -7.98 6.92 12.97
C THR A 162 -9.22 7.68 12.48
N VAL A 163 -9.49 8.85 13.06
CA VAL A 163 -10.61 9.71 12.62
C VAL A 163 -10.43 10.13 11.17
N LEU A 164 -9.23 10.59 10.79
CA LEU A 164 -8.93 10.99 9.42
C LEU A 164 -9.13 9.83 8.42
N ARG A 165 -8.67 8.63 8.77
CA ARG A 165 -8.90 7.42 7.94
C ARG A 165 -10.39 7.12 7.76
N LEU A 166 -11.20 7.26 8.80
CA LEU A 166 -12.66 7.06 8.69
C LEU A 166 -13.30 8.10 7.77
N ILE A 167 -12.91 9.37 7.90
CA ILE A 167 -13.41 10.45 7.03
C ILE A 167 -12.99 10.22 5.57
N LEU A 168 -11.76 9.78 5.33
CA LEU A 168 -11.23 9.55 3.99
C LEU A 168 -11.64 8.20 3.39
N LEU A 169 -12.26 7.30 4.17
CA LEU A 169 -12.61 5.96 3.73
C LEU A 169 -13.42 5.90 2.41
N PRO A 170 -14.44 6.74 2.17
CA PRO A 170 -15.15 6.76 0.89
C PRO A 170 -14.25 7.13 -0.28
N TRP A 171 -13.39 8.13 -0.08
CA TRP A 171 -12.44 8.57 -1.10
C TRP A 171 -11.38 7.50 -1.40
N GLU A 172 -10.80 6.87 -0.38
CA GLU A 172 -9.86 5.75 -0.54
C GLU A 172 -10.54 4.57 -1.24
N THR A 173 -11.80 4.31 -0.95
CA THR A 173 -12.59 3.26 -1.61
C THR A 173 -12.68 3.49 -3.12
N ILE A 174 -13.06 4.70 -3.54
CA ILE A 174 -13.17 5.06 -4.95
C ILE A 174 -11.80 5.01 -5.63
N LEU A 175 -10.77 5.54 -4.99
CA LEU A 175 -9.41 5.55 -5.49
C LEU A 175 -8.88 4.13 -5.70
N ASN A 176 -9.00 3.26 -4.69
CA ASN A 176 -8.53 1.89 -4.76
C ASN A 176 -9.34 1.08 -5.79
N ALA A 177 -10.66 1.17 -5.77
CA ALA A 177 -11.52 0.47 -6.72
C ALA A 177 -11.21 0.90 -8.16
N SER A 178 -11.06 2.19 -8.43
CA SER A 178 -10.70 2.70 -9.76
C SER A 178 -9.33 2.22 -10.24
N ALA A 179 -8.35 2.17 -9.33
CA ALA A 179 -7.01 1.66 -9.63
C ALA A 179 -7.05 0.16 -9.98
N ILE A 180 -7.76 -0.63 -9.18
CA ILE A 180 -7.93 -2.07 -9.38
C ILE A 180 -8.62 -2.37 -10.71
N VAL A 181 -9.78 -1.75 -10.94
CA VAL A 181 -10.55 -1.93 -12.19
C VAL A 181 -9.72 -1.52 -13.40
N THR A 182 -9.01 -0.39 -13.32
CA THR A 182 -8.13 0.07 -14.40
C THR A 182 -7.00 -0.94 -14.68
N ALA A 183 -6.36 -1.48 -13.65
CA ALA A 183 -5.31 -2.48 -13.82
C ALA A 183 -5.84 -3.75 -14.48
N LEU A 184 -6.92 -4.32 -13.93
CA LEU A 184 -7.53 -5.54 -14.44
C LEU A 184 -8.05 -5.39 -15.88
N TRP A 185 -8.73 -4.27 -16.17
CA TRP A 185 -9.20 -3.98 -17.53
C TRP A 185 -8.06 -3.89 -18.53
N ARG A 186 -6.98 -3.18 -18.17
CA ARG A 186 -5.82 -3.04 -19.05
C ARG A 186 -5.06 -4.35 -19.24
N MET A 187 -4.99 -5.20 -18.24
CA MET A 187 -4.34 -6.50 -18.35
C MET A 187 -5.19 -7.52 -19.15
N ALA A 188 -6.50 -7.56 -18.93
CA ALA A 188 -7.37 -8.61 -19.46
C ALA A 188 -8.03 -8.26 -20.79
N VAL A 189 -8.32 -6.98 -21.05
CA VAL A 189 -9.16 -6.56 -22.18
C VAL A 189 -8.42 -5.67 -23.16
N SER A 190 -7.93 -4.52 -22.73
CA SER A 190 -7.41 -3.54 -23.67
C SER A 190 -5.97 -3.80 -24.10
N HIS A 191 -5.16 -4.43 -23.26
CA HIS A 191 -3.73 -4.67 -23.45
C HIS A 191 -2.92 -3.41 -23.84
N ARG A 192 -3.49 -2.21 -23.62
CA ARG A 192 -2.91 -0.90 -23.98
C ARG A 192 -2.72 -0.05 -22.74
N ASN A 193 -1.76 0.89 -22.81
CA ASN A 193 -1.48 1.87 -21.75
C ASN A 193 -1.25 1.23 -20.38
N LEU A 194 -0.55 0.09 -20.34
CA LEU A 194 -0.16 -0.58 -19.10
C LEU A 194 0.75 0.33 -18.28
N LEU A 195 1.60 1.11 -18.94
CA LEU A 195 2.45 2.15 -18.37
C LEU A 195 1.97 3.53 -18.86
N PRO A 196 0.96 4.16 -18.27
CA PRO A 196 0.66 5.54 -18.61
C PRO A 196 1.72 6.43 -17.99
N VAL A 197 2.54 6.99 -18.83
CA VAL A 197 3.50 8.04 -18.46
C VAL A 197 2.73 9.34 -18.32
N SER A 198 2.14 9.56 -17.17
CA SER A 198 1.60 10.87 -16.80
C SER A 198 2.68 11.71 -16.08
N TYR A 199 3.93 11.63 -16.55
CA TYR A 199 5.04 12.37 -15.94
C TYR A 199 5.03 13.85 -16.29
N THR A 200 4.39 14.25 -17.37
CA THR A 200 4.47 15.63 -17.88
C THR A 200 3.71 16.65 -17.02
N HIS A 201 2.59 16.28 -16.43
CA HIS A 201 1.81 17.20 -15.62
C HIS A 201 2.26 17.31 -14.15
N LEU A 202 2.77 16.22 -13.56
CA LEU A 202 3.26 16.23 -12.17
C LEU A 202 4.62 16.96 -12.06
N ARG A 203 5.51 16.81 -13.03
CA ARG A 203 6.79 17.53 -13.06
C ARG A 203 6.62 19.04 -13.23
N ALA A 204 5.64 19.49 -14.00
CA ALA A 204 5.35 20.90 -14.15
C ALA A 204 4.86 21.56 -12.82
N HIS A 205 4.09 20.82 -12.03
CA HIS A 205 3.62 21.30 -10.72
C HIS A 205 4.68 21.19 -9.62
N GLU A 206 5.54 20.16 -9.64
CA GLU A 206 6.65 20.05 -8.69
C GLU A 206 7.73 21.09 -8.94
N THR A 207 8.01 21.42 -10.21
CA THR A 207 8.99 22.47 -10.55
C THR A 207 8.46 23.89 -10.25
N ALA A 208 7.16 24.12 -10.38
CA ALA A 208 6.56 25.41 -10.04
C ALA A 208 6.41 25.63 -8.52
N ALA A 209 6.40 24.57 -7.71
CA ALA A 209 6.36 24.66 -6.26
C ALA A 209 7.74 24.82 -5.61
N ASN A 210 8.82 24.64 -6.37
CA ASN A 210 10.21 24.73 -5.91
C ASN A 210 10.94 25.99 -6.41
N LEU A 211 10.25 26.94 -7.03
CA LEU A 211 10.69 28.29 -7.38
C LEU A 211 9.96 29.32 -6.52
#